data_b3ff086748c70ed2d09bfe9cbff97b02
#
_entry.id   b3ff086748c70ed2d09bfe9cbff97b02
#
_cell.length_a   1.000
_cell.length_b   1.000
_cell.length_c   1.000
_cell.angle_alpha   90.00
_cell.angle_beta   90.00
_cell.angle_gamma   90.00
#
_symmetry.space_group_name_H-M   'P 1'
#
loop_
_entity.id
_entity.type
_entity.pdbx_description
1 polymer ?
#
loop_
_entity_poly.entity_id
_entity_poly.type
_entity_poly.pdbx_seq_one_letter_code
_entity_poly.pdbx_strand_id
1 'polypeptide(L)'
;MRDDLGTTVDLVGPARRVVSLVPSLTEALVSVEPGAVVGATDWCTHPADLDDLGVTRVRGTKNPDLAAVRRLAPDLVVVNKEENRELDVRRLRESGVPVWVTDIETVPDAVASMERLLDALGWARPAWLTESRRLWCGPLPAVSRTVVVPIWRDPWMVVGARTFTTDLLRRLGWDNVYAEHGDRYPAVDLAELDAAGADVVLLPEDQPPAPPPWAPIPHLRR
;
A
#
# COMPACT_ATOMS: atom_id res chain seq x y z
N MET A 1 2.32 -22.24 -1.31
CA MET A 1 3.26 -21.22 -0.79
C MET A 1 2.62 -20.50 0.40
N ARG A 2 3.35 -19.65 1.13
CA ARG A 2 2.76 -18.92 2.29
C ARG A 2 2.75 -17.42 2.04
N ASP A 3 1.61 -16.79 2.31
CA ASP A 3 1.47 -15.33 2.28
C ASP A 3 2.22 -14.67 3.47
N ASP A 4 2.20 -13.34 3.55
CA ASP A 4 2.95 -12.61 4.59
C ASP A 4 2.37 -12.82 6.01
N LEU A 5 1.14 -13.30 6.12
CA LEU A 5 0.54 -13.71 7.39
C LEU A 5 0.79 -15.18 7.73
N GLY A 6 1.58 -15.90 6.92
CA GLY A 6 1.89 -17.32 7.09
C GLY A 6 0.80 -18.28 6.65
N THR A 7 -0.28 -17.78 6.02
CA THR A 7 -1.35 -18.61 5.48
C THR A 7 -0.88 -19.33 4.23
N THR A 8 -1.12 -20.64 4.15
CA THR A 8 -0.84 -21.42 2.95
C THR A 8 -1.82 -21.05 1.84
N VAL A 9 -1.29 -20.72 0.67
CA VAL A 9 -2.05 -20.47 -0.56
C VAL A 9 -1.57 -21.44 -1.62
N ASP A 10 -2.45 -22.29 -2.09
CA ASP A 10 -2.15 -23.31 -3.10
C ASP A 10 -2.67 -22.85 -4.45
N LEU A 11 -1.75 -22.71 -5.42
CA LEU A 11 -2.05 -22.41 -6.82
C LEU A 11 -1.70 -23.62 -7.69
N VAL A 12 -2.56 -23.89 -8.67
CA VAL A 12 -2.35 -24.95 -9.66
C VAL A 12 -1.59 -24.36 -10.86
N GLY A 13 -0.27 -24.19 -10.71
CA GLY A 13 0.58 -23.62 -11.75
C GLY A 13 0.63 -22.08 -11.74
N PRO A 14 1.26 -21.46 -12.76
CA PRO A 14 1.34 -20.00 -12.85
C PRO A 14 -0.05 -19.36 -12.95
N ALA A 15 -0.28 -18.30 -12.15
CA ALA A 15 -1.54 -17.59 -12.16
C ALA A 15 -1.73 -16.81 -13.47
N ARG A 16 -2.93 -16.90 -14.05
CA ARG A 16 -3.31 -16.23 -15.29
C ARG A 16 -4.49 -15.28 -15.12
N ARG A 17 -5.14 -15.33 -13.97
CA ARG A 17 -6.30 -14.51 -13.63
C ARG A 17 -6.15 -13.97 -12.20
N VAL A 18 -5.59 -12.76 -12.09
CA VAL A 18 -5.32 -12.13 -10.82
C VAL A 18 -6.26 -10.94 -10.62
N VAL A 19 -6.88 -10.84 -9.46
CA VAL A 19 -7.60 -9.65 -9.02
C VAL A 19 -6.77 -8.96 -7.95
N SER A 20 -6.46 -7.69 -8.13
CA SER A 20 -5.73 -6.88 -7.16
C SER A 20 -6.67 -5.88 -6.48
N LEU A 21 -6.72 -5.90 -5.14
CA LEU A 21 -7.53 -4.97 -4.36
C LEU A 21 -6.72 -3.83 -3.75
N VAL A 22 -5.51 -3.57 -4.27
CA VAL A 22 -4.57 -2.58 -3.75
C VAL A 22 -3.90 -1.82 -4.91
N PRO A 23 -4.00 -0.47 -4.98
CA PRO A 23 -3.49 0.31 -6.10
C PRO A 23 -2.02 0.08 -6.43
N SER A 24 -1.12 0.17 -5.44
CA SER A 24 0.32 -0.01 -5.64
C SER A 24 0.68 -1.43 -6.10
N LEU A 25 -0.02 -2.45 -5.60
CA LEU A 25 0.19 -3.83 -6.04
C LEU A 25 -0.37 -4.05 -7.45
N THR A 26 -1.49 -3.40 -7.81
CA THR A 26 -2.04 -3.45 -9.18
C THR A 26 -1.03 -2.94 -10.19
N GLU A 27 -0.45 -1.76 -9.95
CA GLU A 27 0.58 -1.17 -10.82
C GLU A 27 1.78 -2.10 -10.98
N ALA A 28 2.29 -2.64 -9.87
CA ALA A 28 3.41 -3.59 -9.88
C ALA A 28 3.09 -4.86 -10.67
N LEU A 29 1.92 -5.48 -10.45
CA LEU A 29 1.50 -6.71 -11.13
C LEU A 29 1.28 -6.50 -12.63
N VAL A 30 0.63 -5.40 -13.02
CA VAL A 30 0.42 -5.04 -14.44
C VAL A 30 1.74 -4.81 -15.15
N SER A 31 2.75 -4.23 -14.45
CA SER A 31 4.08 -4.02 -15.05
C SER A 31 4.82 -5.32 -15.38
N VAL A 32 4.41 -6.45 -14.79
CA VAL A 32 5.04 -7.78 -15.00
C VAL A 32 4.22 -8.61 -15.97
N GLU A 33 2.93 -8.78 -15.74
CA GLU A 33 2.01 -9.60 -16.54
C GLU A 33 0.68 -8.87 -16.75
N PRO A 34 0.62 -7.86 -17.63
CA PRO A 34 -0.59 -7.04 -17.83
C PRO A 34 -1.81 -7.87 -18.22
N GLY A 35 -1.64 -8.92 -19.02
CA GLY A 35 -2.73 -9.79 -19.46
C GLY A 35 -3.29 -10.73 -18.39
N ALA A 36 -2.62 -10.88 -17.26
CA ALA A 36 -3.08 -11.73 -16.17
C ALA A 36 -3.92 -10.96 -15.13
N VAL A 37 -3.85 -9.63 -15.06
CA VAL A 37 -4.67 -8.84 -14.15
C VAL A 37 -6.06 -8.65 -14.76
N VAL A 38 -7.07 -9.31 -14.19
CA VAL A 38 -8.44 -9.31 -14.71
C VAL A 38 -9.40 -8.44 -13.90
N GLY A 39 -9.00 -7.96 -12.74
CA GLY A 39 -9.81 -7.10 -11.90
C GLY A 39 -8.98 -6.24 -10.97
N ALA A 40 -9.45 -5.01 -10.73
CA ALA A 40 -8.81 -4.04 -9.85
C ALA A 40 -9.83 -3.11 -9.20
N THR A 41 -9.45 -2.42 -8.11
CA THR A 41 -10.34 -1.45 -7.48
C THR A 41 -10.49 -0.18 -8.32
N ASP A 42 -11.52 0.62 -8.04
CA ASP A 42 -11.73 1.93 -8.67
C ASP A 42 -10.60 2.92 -8.37
N TRP A 43 -9.86 2.69 -7.28
CA TRP A 43 -8.70 3.49 -6.86
C TRP A 43 -7.40 3.12 -7.57
N CYS A 44 -7.38 2.05 -8.35
CA CYS A 44 -6.24 1.65 -9.16
C CYS A 44 -6.19 2.51 -10.43
N THR A 45 -5.61 3.69 -10.33
CA THR A 45 -5.54 4.68 -11.43
C THR A 45 -4.27 4.56 -12.26
N HIS A 46 -3.34 3.71 -11.84
CA HIS A 46 -2.10 3.43 -12.57
C HIS A 46 -1.92 1.93 -12.82
N PRO A 47 -1.45 1.57 -14.02
CA PRO A 47 -1.28 2.45 -15.17
C PRO A 47 -2.63 3.03 -15.65
N ALA A 48 -2.61 4.15 -16.36
CA ALA A 48 -3.82 4.88 -16.75
C ALA A 48 -4.70 4.14 -17.78
N ASP A 49 -4.15 3.15 -18.44
CA ASP A 49 -4.77 2.33 -19.49
C ASP A 49 -5.37 0.99 -18.98
N LEU A 50 -5.57 0.85 -17.67
CA LEU A 50 -6.14 -0.38 -17.09
C LEU A 50 -7.46 -0.82 -17.75
N ASP A 51 -8.31 0.13 -18.10
CA ASP A 51 -9.60 -0.16 -18.75
C ASP A 51 -9.39 -0.67 -20.16
N ASP A 52 -8.39 -0.16 -20.89
CA ASP A 52 -8.01 -0.62 -22.24
C ASP A 52 -7.40 -2.04 -22.20
N LEU A 53 -6.79 -2.42 -21.07
CA LEU A 53 -6.32 -3.78 -20.82
C LEU A 53 -7.45 -4.75 -20.48
N GLY A 54 -8.71 -4.29 -20.42
CA GLY A 54 -9.87 -5.11 -20.09
C GLY A 54 -10.01 -5.46 -18.62
N VAL A 55 -9.36 -4.71 -17.73
CA VAL A 55 -9.43 -4.92 -16.28
C VAL A 55 -10.81 -4.48 -15.75
N THR A 56 -11.52 -5.40 -15.11
CA THR A 56 -12.84 -5.11 -14.53
C THR A 56 -12.72 -4.35 -13.22
N ARG A 57 -13.45 -3.25 -13.06
CA ARG A 57 -13.51 -2.48 -11.82
C ARG A 57 -14.39 -3.18 -10.78
N VAL A 58 -13.88 -3.37 -9.55
CA VAL A 58 -14.53 -4.11 -8.46
C VAL A 58 -14.80 -3.26 -7.23
N ARG A 59 -15.03 -1.95 -7.39
CA ARG A 59 -15.25 -0.95 -6.33
C ARG A 59 -13.99 -0.64 -5.49
N GLY A 60 -14.20 -0.14 -4.27
CA GLY A 60 -13.12 0.37 -3.43
C GLY A 60 -12.38 -0.71 -2.62
N THR A 61 -11.20 -0.35 -2.09
CA THR A 61 -10.35 -1.24 -1.26
C THR A 61 -11.05 -1.72 0.00
N LYS A 62 -11.84 -0.85 0.65
CA LYS A 62 -12.59 -1.17 1.89
C LYS A 62 -13.99 -1.72 1.65
N ASN A 63 -14.48 -1.73 0.41
CA ASN A 63 -15.82 -2.21 0.04
C ASN A 63 -15.87 -2.86 -1.35
N PRO A 64 -14.99 -3.83 -1.64
CA PRO A 64 -14.95 -4.48 -2.95
C PRO A 64 -16.25 -5.23 -3.25
N ASP A 65 -16.63 -5.29 -4.54
CA ASP A 65 -17.72 -6.13 -4.99
C ASP A 65 -17.27 -7.60 -5.05
N LEU A 66 -17.43 -8.32 -3.94
CA LEU A 66 -17.02 -9.73 -3.84
C LEU A 66 -17.76 -10.64 -4.84
N ALA A 67 -18.97 -10.25 -5.27
CA ALA A 67 -19.69 -11.01 -6.28
C ALA A 67 -19.04 -10.82 -7.67
N ALA A 68 -18.64 -9.60 -8.00
CA ALA A 68 -17.88 -9.33 -9.22
C ALA A 68 -16.52 -10.05 -9.20
N VAL A 69 -15.79 -9.99 -8.06
CA VAL A 69 -14.53 -10.73 -7.91
C VAL A 69 -14.72 -12.22 -8.19
N ARG A 70 -15.74 -12.85 -7.60
CA ARG A 70 -16.01 -14.28 -7.86
C ARG A 70 -16.40 -14.58 -9.32
N ARG A 71 -17.17 -13.69 -9.97
CA ARG A 71 -17.53 -13.87 -11.40
C ARG A 71 -16.30 -13.84 -12.31
N LEU A 72 -15.27 -13.13 -11.93
CA LEU A 72 -13.99 -13.12 -12.65
C LEU A 72 -13.24 -14.45 -12.56
N ALA A 73 -13.66 -15.37 -11.68
CA ALA A 73 -13.03 -16.68 -11.46
C ALA A 73 -11.48 -16.54 -11.35
N PRO A 74 -10.97 -15.75 -10.40
CA PRO A 74 -9.53 -15.53 -10.28
C PRO A 74 -8.80 -16.77 -9.75
N ASP A 75 -7.58 -16.98 -10.26
CA ASP A 75 -6.63 -17.93 -9.66
C ASP A 75 -6.13 -17.42 -8.32
N LEU A 76 -6.01 -16.08 -8.18
CA LEU A 76 -5.59 -15.42 -6.96
C LEU A 76 -6.21 -14.03 -6.82
N VAL A 77 -6.62 -13.69 -5.60
CA VAL A 77 -6.92 -12.32 -5.19
C VAL A 77 -5.77 -11.80 -4.32
N VAL A 78 -5.20 -10.66 -4.67
CA VAL A 78 -4.11 -10.01 -3.91
C VAL A 78 -4.68 -8.87 -3.10
N VAL A 79 -4.36 -8.87 -1.81
CA VAL A 79 -4.83 -7.89 -0.82
C VAL A 79 -3.67 -7.45 0.08
N ASN A 80 -3.88 -6.35 0.81
CA ASN A 80 -2.98 -5.89 1.86
C ASN A 80 -3.73 -5.84 3.19
N LYS A 81 -3.07 -6.24 4.27
CA LYS A 81 -3.62 -6.29 5.62
C LYS A 81 -4.18 -4.95 6.10
N GLU A 82 -3.53 -3.85 5.75
CA GLU A 82 -3.92 -2.51 6.15
C GLU A 82 -5.04 -1.94 5.26
N GLU A 83 -4.95 -2.19 3.95
CA GLU A 83 -5.86 -1.62 2.95
C GLU A 83 -7.22 -2.32 2.88
N ASN A 84 -7.26 -3.61 3.11
CA ASN A 84 -8.46 -4.41 2.92
C ASN A 84 -9.05 -4.87 4.25
N ARG A 85 -10.36 -5.14 4.28
CA ARG A 85 -11.03 -5.64 5.49
C ARG A 85 -10.82 -7.14 5.65
N GLU A 86 -10.44 -7.58 6.83
CA GLU A 86 -10.31 -9.01 7.16
C GLU A 86 -11.59 -9.81 6.85
N LEU A 87 -12.77 -9.22 7.10
CA LEU A 87 -14.05 -9.84 6.80
C LEU A 87 -14.21 -10.18 5.32
N ASP A 88 -13.75 -9.31 4.42
CA ASP A 88 -13.85 -9.53 2.97
C ASP A 88 -12.87 -10.62 2.52
N VAL A 89 -11.65 -10.64 3.08
CA VAL A 89 -10.67 -11.71 2.88
C VAL A 89 -11.25 -13.06 3.30
N ARG A 90 -11.84 -13.13 4.49
CA ARG A 90 -12.47 -14.36 5.00
C ARG A 90 -13.58 -14.84 4.08
N ARG A 91 -14.50 -13.95 3.65
CA ARG A 91 -15.60 -14.28 2.74
C ARG A 91 -15.12 -14.80 1.37
N LEU A 92 -14.04 -14.25 0.84
CA LEU A 92 -13.44 -14.77 -0.39
C LEU A 92 -12.90 -16.18 -0.19
N ARG A 93 -12.14 -16.41 0.89
CA ARG A 93 -11.59 -17.73 1.22
C ARG A 93 -12.70 -18.76 1.46
N GLU A 94 -13.76 -18.41 2.20
CA GLU A 94 -14.94 -19.27 2.43
C GLU A 94 -15.66 -19.63 1.12
N SER A 95 -15.59 -18.78 0.11
CA SER A 95 -16.14 -19.07 -1.22
C SER A 95 -15.18 -19.84 -2.14
N GLY A 96 -14.05 -20.33 -1.62
CA GLY A 96 -13.08 -21.13 -2.37
C GLY A 96 -12.12 -20.30 -3.24
N VAL A 97 -12.10 -18.96 -3.09
CA VAL A 97 -11.18 -18.10 -3.84
C VAL A 97 -9.85 -18.03 -3.11
N PRO A 98 -8.70 -18.36 -3.74
CA PRO A 98 -7.39 -18.18 -3.15
C PRO A 98 -7.10 -16.70 -2.91
N VAL A 99 -6.62 -16.35 -1.70
CA VAL A 99 -6.31 -14.96 -1.33
C VAL A 99 -4.91 -14.90 -0.74
N TRP A 100 -4.07 -14.05 -1.33
CA TRP A 100 -2.75 -13.69 -0.84
C TRP A 100 -2.81 -12.36 -0.10
N VAL A 101 -2.37 -12.35 1.15
CA VAL A 101 -2.33 -11.15 1.99
C VAL A 101 -0.89 -10.67 2.10
N THR A 102 -0.63 -9.42 1.71
CA THR A 102 0.63 -8.73 1.99
C THR A 102 0.55 -8.00 3.33
N ASP A 103 1.66 -7.99 4.09
CA ASP A 103 1.85 -7.23 5.33
C ASP A 103 3.16 -6.46 5.23
N ILE A 104 3.08 -5.16 4.99
CA ILE A 104 4.22 -4.33 4.60
C ILE A 104 4.31 -3.14 5.55
N GLU A 105 5.37 -3.11 6.36
CA GLU A 105 5.66 -2.00 7.27
C GLU A 105 6.94 -1.23 6.89
N THR A 106 7.83 -1.86 6.10
CA THR A 106 9.09 -1.25 5.68
C THR A 106 9.34 -1.43 4.19
N VAL A 107 10.28 -0.67 3.62
CA VAL A 107 10.68 -0.83 2.22
C VAL A 107 11.33 -2.20 1.96
N PRO A 108 12.20 -2.75 2.82
CA PRO A 108 12.67 -4.13 2.65
C PRO A 108 11.55 -5.17 2.71
N ASP A 109 10.53 -4.98 3.57
CA ASP A 109 9.37 -5.87 3.62
C ASP A 109 8.61 -5.82 2.30
N ALA A 110 8.42 -4.62 1.72
CA ALA A 110 7.76 -4.47 0.43
C ALA A 110 8.47 -5.23 -0.67
N VAL A 111 9.79 -5.10 -0.76
CA VAL A 111 10.60 -5.82 -1.75
C VAL A 111 10.52 -7.32 -1.53
N ALA A 112 10.67 -7.79 -0.29
CA ALA A 112 10.62 -9.22 0.03
C ALA A 112 9.20 -9.81 -0.17
N SER A 113 8.15 -9.06 0.19
CA SER A 113 6.75 -9.44 -0.04
C SER A 113 6.45 -9.57 -1.54
N MET A 114 6.89 -8.60 -2.34
CA MET A 114 6.73 -8.65 -3.79
C MET A 114 7.45 -9.84 -4.42
N GLU A 115 8.68 -10.15 -3.99
CA GLU A 115 9.40 -11.33 -4.48
C GLU A 115 8.65 -12.62 -4.16
N ARG A 116 8.14 -12.78 -2.92
CA ARG A 116 7.34 -13.94 -2.54
C ARG A 116 6.04 -14.06 -3.34
N LEU A 117 5.37 -12.92 -3.56
CA LEU A 117 4.14 -12.89 -4.35
C LEU A 117 4.40 -13.29 -5.80
N LEU A 118 5.43 -12.75 -6.46
CA LEU A 118 5.78 -13.11 -7.83
C LEU A 118 6.18 -14.59 -7.95
N ASP A 119 6.95 -15.11 -7.00
CA ASP A 119 7.28 -16.54 -6.94
C ASP A 119 6.01 -17.39 -6.78
N ALA A 120 5.06 -16.96 -5.95
CA ALA A 120 3.79 -17.65 -5.79
C ALA A 120 2.94 -17.63 -7.08
N LEU A 121 2.93 -16.51 -7.78
CA LEU A 121 2.24 -16.36 -9.07
C LEU A 121 2.92 -17.17 -10.20
N GLY A 122 4.16 -17.62 -10.01
CA GLY A 122 4.98 -18.27 -11.03
C GLY A 122 5.46 -17.29 -12.11
N TRP A 123 5.59 -16.00 -11.76
CA TRP A 123 6.00 -14.94 -12.67
C TRP A 123 7.47 -14.59 -12.51
N ALA A 124 8.08 -14.07 -13.59
CA ALA A 124 9.47 -13.63 -13.54
C ALA A 124 9.62 -12.37 -12.68
N ARG A 125 10.74 -12.28 -11.96
CA ARG A 125 11.08 -11.07 -11.20
C ARG A 125 11.55 -9.99 -12.17
N PRO A 126 10.92 -8.82 -12.19
CA PRO A 126 11.30 -7.74 -13.09
C PRO A 126 12.60 -7.05 -12.64
N ALA A 127 13.30 -6.42 -13.59
CA ALA A 127 14.56 -5.74 -13.30
C ALA A 127 14.40 -4.61 -12.27
N TRP A 128 13.27 -3.90 -12.28
CA TRP A 128 13.01 -2.82 -11.32
C TRP A 128 12.96 -3.32 -9.86
N LEU A 129 12.51 -4.56 -9.61
CA LEU A 129 12.46 -5.13 -8.25
C LEU A 129 13.88 -5.42 -7.72
N THR A 130 14.76 -5.94 -8.57
CA THR A 130 16.18 -6.13 -8.24
C THR A 130 16.87 -4.80 -7.96
N GLU A 131 16.59 -3.81 -8.79
CA GLU A 131 17.15 -2.46 -8.62
C GLU A 131 16.61 -1.78 -7.35
N SER A 132 15.32 -1.93 -7.06
CA SER A 132 14.72 -1.43 -5.81
C SER A 132 15.40 -2.03 -4.58
N ARG A 133 15.67 -3.35 -4.60
CA ARG A 133 16.44 -3.99 -3.52
C ARG A 133 17.83 -3.37 -3.36
N ARG A 134 18.53 -3.16 -4.47
CA ARG A 134 19.89 -2.60 -4.47
C ARG A 134 19.91 -1.17 -3.90
N LEU A 135 18.94 -0.35 -4.28
CA LEU A 135 18.89 1.07 -3.92
C LEU A 135 18.36 1.29 -2.50
N TRP A 136 17.34 0.53 -2.09
CA TRP A 136 16.55 0.84 -0.92
C TRP A 136 16.76 -0.08 0.29
N CYS A 137 17.34 -1.27 0.09
CA CYS A 137 17.51 -2.23 1.19
C CYS A 137 18.92 -2.19 1.83
N GLY A 138 19.69 -1.16 1.54
CA GLY A 138 21.01 -0.93 2.12
C GLY A 138 20.96 -0.29 3.53
N PRO A 139 22.13 0.04 4.09
CA PRO A 139 22.23 0.76 5.38
C PRO A 139 21.47 2.09 5.34
N LEU A 140 20.92 2.46 6.50
CA LEU A 140 20.22 3.73 6.64
C LEU A 140 21.23 4.90 6.59
N PRO A 141 20.91 5.98 5.86
CA PRO A 141 21.73 7.18 5.85
C PRO A 141 21.68 7.92 7.21
N ALA A 142 22.61 8.85 7.41
CA ALA A 142 22.53 9.79 8.53
C ALA A 142 21.28 10.65 8.41
N VAL A 143 20.67 10.98 9.54
CA VAL A 143 19.52 11.90 9.58
C VAL A 143 19.98 13.29 9.21
N SER A 144 19.31 13.92 8.27
CA SER A 144 19.56 15.28 7.79
C SER A 144 18.44 16.26 8.13
N ARG A 145 17.22 15.77 8.36
CA ARG A 145 16.02 16.56 8.65
C ARG A 145 15.05 15.79 9.51
N THR A 146 14.21 16.52 10.22
CA THR A 146 13.01 15.99 10.87
C THR A 146 11.77 16.32 10.06
N VAL A 147 10.78 15.43 10.09
CA VAL A 147 9.58 15.55 9.26
C VAL A 147 8.34 15.09 10.02
N VAL A 148 7.21 15.71 9.71
CA VAL A 148 5.88 15.25 10.10
C VAL A 148 5.00 15.09 8.86
N VAL A 149 4.13 14.07 8.87
CA VAL A 149 3.23 13.75 7.75
C VAL A 149 1.79 13.70 8.28
N PRO A 150 1.07 14.83 8.27
CA PRO A 150 -0.37 14.82 8.55
C PRO A 150 -1.13 14.15 7.41
N ILE A 151 -2.04 13.23 7.76
CA ILE A 151 -2.82 12.45 6.77
C ILE A 151 -4.32 12.67 6.89
N TRP A 152 -4.77 13.27 7.99
CA TRP A 152 -6.18 13.56 8.22
C TRP A 152 -6.35 14.81 9.10
N ARG A 153 -7.46 15.50 8.94
CA ARG A 153 -7.84 16.66 9.73
C ARG A 153 -9.20 16.39 10.39
N ASP A 154 -9.37 16.91 11.61
CA ASP A 154 -10.59 16.82 12.41
C ASP A 154 -11.01 15.37 12.82
N PRO A 155 -10.23 14.73 13.73
CA PRO A 155 -9.01 15.21 14.40
C PRO A 155 -7.78 15.16 13.50
N TRP A 156 -6.73 15.92 13.81
CA TRP A 156 -5.46 15.74 13.14
C TRP A 156 -4.92 14.35 13.41
N MET A 157 -4.56 13.64 12.34
CA MET A 157 -3.87 12.37 12.43
C MET A 157 -2.58 12.47 11.62
N VAL A 158 -1.53 11.86 12.15
CA VAL A 158 -0.21 11.86 11.52
C VAL A 158 0.29 10.44 11.30
N VAL A 159 1.24 10.29 10.38
CA VAL A 159 1.96 9.03 10.22
C VAL A 159 2.87 8.81 11.42
N GLY A 160 2.76 7.68 12.07
CA GLY A 160 3.54 7.29 13.25
C GLY A 160 4.45 6.08 12.99
N ALA A 161 4.63 5.27 14.05
CA ALA A 161 5.49 4.09 14.03
C ALA A 161 4.97 2.98 13.10
N ARG A 162 5.87 2.08 12.71
CA ARG A 162 5.57 0.83 11.97
C ARG A 162 4.73 1.05 10.72
N THR A 163 5.05 2.11 9.96
CA THR A 163 4.43 2.40 8.67
C THR A 163 5.50 2.41 7.58
N PHE A 164 5.10 1.99 6.38
CA PHE A 164 5.95 2.06 5.19
C PHE A 164 6.49 3.49 4.96
N THR A 165 5.65 4.49 5.18
CA THR A 165 6.02 5.90 5.02
C THR A 165 7.15 6.30 5.97
N THR A 166 7.08 5.91 7.25
CA THR A 166 8.14 6.23 8.22
C THR A 166 9.46 5.57 7.85
N ASP A 167 9.47 4.29 7.42
CA ASP A 167 10.70 3.62 6.97
C ASP A 167 11.25 4.25 5.69
N LEU A 168 10.39 4.60 4.73
CA LEU A 168 10.79 5.27 3.48
C LEU A 168 11.47 6.61 3.77
N LEU A 169 10.87 7.44 4.62
CA LEU A 169 11.44 8.73 5.02
C LEU A 169 12.81 8.53 5.69
N ARG A 170 12.92 7.55 6.57
CA ARG A 170 14.18 7.23 7.24
C ARG A 170 15.26 6.81 6.24
N ARG A 171 14.89 6.10 5.16
CA ARG A 171 15.82 5.73 4.07
C ARG A 171 16.22 6.91 3.18
N LEU A 172 15.46 7.98 3.21
CA LEU A 172 15.84 9.26 2.59
C LEU A 172 16.70 10.15 3.51
N GLY A 173 17.01 9.69 4.73
CA GLY A 173 17.72 10.48 5.73
C GLY A 173 16.83 11.50 6.43
N TRP A 174 15.52 11.28 6.45
CA TRP A 174 14.55 12.12 7.14
C TRP A 174 13.94 11.35 8.29
N ASP A 175 13.88 11.97 9.47
CA ASP A 175 13.37 11.33 10.68
C ASP A 175 11.96 11.83 10.98
N ASN A 176 11.01 10.91 11.02
CA ASN A 176 9.63 11.25 11.36
C ASN A 176 9.54 11.50 12.87
N VAL A 177 9.11 12.69 13.27
CA VAL A 177 9.02 13.07 14.70
C VAL A 177 8.07 12.18 15.52
N TYR A 178 7.18 11.43 14.84
CA TYR A 178 6.28 10.45 15.46
C TYR A 178 6.72 9.00 15.22
N ALA A 179 7.95 8.74 14.77
CA ALA A 179 8.45 7.39 14.48
C ALA A 179 8.40 6.44 15.67
N GLU A 180 8.55 6.96 16.88
CA GLU A 180 8.54 6.19 18.14
C GLU A 180 7.18 6.21 18.85
N HIS A 181 6.14 6.78 18.25
CA HIS A 181 4.81 6.78 18.84
C HIS A 181 4.24 5.35 18.93
N GLY A 182 3.45 5.06 19.99
CA GLY A 182 2.87 3.72 20.18
C GLY A 182 1.90 3.29 19.08
N ASP A 183 1.19 4.26 18.47
CA ASP A 183 0.22 4.04 17.41
C ASP A 183 0.81 4.29 16.03
N ARG A 184 0.27 3.61 15.02
CA ARG A 184 0.65 3.79 13.62
C ARG A 184 0.18 5.12 13.03
N TYR A 185 -0.98 5.58 13.45
CA TYR A 185 -1.63 6.81 12.99
C TYR A 185 -2.20 7.55 14.20
N PRO A 186 -1.35 8.17 15.05
CA PRO A 186 -1.82 8.87 16.22
C PRO A 186 -2.68 10.07 15.85
N ALA A 187 -3.73 10.28 16.65
CA ALA A 187 -4.45 11.53 16.67
C ALA A 187 -3.71 12.52 17.58
N VAL A 188 -3.44 13.70 17.08
CA VAL A 188 -2.71 14.77 17.78
C VAL A 188 -3.51 16.07 17.74
N ASP A 189 -3.32 16.94 18.70
CA ASP A 189 -3.88 18.28 18.60
C ASP A 189 -2.93 19.24 17.83
N LEU A 190 -3.46 20.39 17.42
CA LEU A 190 -2.67 21.34 16.63
C LEU A 190 -1.49 21.92 17.41
N ALA A 191 -1.64 22.12 18.72
CA ALA A 191 -0.57 22.65 19.57
C ALA A 191 0.55 21.62 19.73
N GLU A 192 0.22 20.33 19.86
CA GLU A 192 1.19 19.23 19.85
C GLU A 192 1.92 19.16 18.52
N LEU A 193 1.19 19.25 17.40
CA LEU A 193 1.76 19.25 16.07
C LEU A 193 2.74 20.42 15.85
N ASP A 194 2.36 21.62 16.28
CA ASP A 194 3.23 22.82 16.21
C ASP A 194 4.46 22.67 17.11
N ALA A 195 4.30 22.07 18.28
CA ALA A 195 5.38 21.85 19.25
C ALA A 195 6.34 20.71 18.85
N ALA A 196 5.97 19.85 17.93
CA ALA A 196 6.78 18.71 17.51
C ALA A 196 8.12 19.11 16.88
N GLY A 197 8.28 20.36 16.43
CA GLY A 197 9.55 20.92 15.99
C GLY A 197 10.12 20.29 14.71
N ALA A 198 9.26 19.79 13.82
CA ALA A 198 9.68 19.24 12.55
C ALA A 198 10.22 20.32 11.60
N ASP A 199 11.33 20.04 10.92
CA ASP A 199 11.90 20.93 9.89
C ASP A 199 10.99 21.05 8.67
N VAL A 200 10.24 19.96 8.36
CA VAL A 200 9.40 19.85 7.16
C VAL A 200 8.05 19.22 7.51
N VAL A 201 7.01 19.74 6.89
CA VAL A 201 5.68 19.10 6.88
C VAL A 201 5.38 18.60 5.48
N LEU A 202 5.12 17.31 5.35
CA LEU A 202 4.70 16.69 4.09
C LEU A 202 3.19 16.53 4.09
N LEU A 203 2.54 17.19 3.15
CA LEU A 203 1.10 17.05 2.93
C LEU A 203 0.88 16.14 1.72
N PRO A 204 0.07 15.08 1.85
CA PRO A 204 -0.33 14.27 0.70
C PRO A 204 -1.08 15.12 -0.34
N GLU A 205 -0.74 14.99 -1.63
CA GLU A 205 -1.39 15.76 -2.70
C GLU A 205 -2.82 15.31 -2.97
N ASP A 206 -3.13 14.03 -2.81
CA ASP A 206 -4.42 13.42 -3.17
C ASP A 206 -5.38 13.28 -1.98
N GLN A 207 -5.42 14.25 -1.09
CA GLN A 207 -6.56 14.32 -0.21
C GLN A 207 -7.78 14.75 -1.05
N PRO A 208 -8.88 13.98 -1.09
CA PRO A 208 -10.11 14.50 -1.66
C PRO A 208 -10.38 15.84 -1.00
N PRO A 209 -10.82 16.86 -1.76
CA PRO A 209 -11.01 18.18 -1.19
C PRO A 209 -11.91 18.04 0.04
N ALA A 210 -11.28 18.14 1.21
CA ALA A 210 -12.06 18.22 2.43
C ALA A 210 -12.90 19.50 2.32
N PRO A 211 -14.20 19.42 2.31
CA PRO A 211 -14.99 20.63 2.49
C PRO A 211 -14.80 21.10 3.95
N PRO A 212 -14.46 22.31 4.20
CA PRO A 212 -14.05 23.45 3.40
C PRO A 212 -12.52 23.55 3.17
N PRO A 213 -12.07 24.55 2.37
CA PRO A 213 -10.67 24.69 2.07
C PRO A 213 -9.81 24.76 3.34
N TRP A 214 -8.67 24.14 3.32
CA TRP A 214 -7.67 24.13 4.38
C TRP A 214 -7.42 25.56 4.86
N ALA A 215 -7.70 25.83 6.13
CA ALA A 215 -7.18 27.05 6.73
C ALA A 215 -5.65 26.99 6.64
N PRO A 216 -4.97 28.01 6.15
CA PRO A 216 -3.52 28.02 6.13
C PRO A 216 -3.03 27.79 7.56
N ILE A 217 -2.18 26.76 7.75
CA ILE A 217 -1.46 26.58 9.00
C ILE A 217 -0.40 27.68 9.03
N PRO A 218 -0.44 28.63 9.97
CA PRO A 218 0.35 29.87 9.87
C PRO A 218 1.87 29.66 9.80
N HIS A 219 2.36 28.49 10.20
CA HIS A 219 3.80 28.19 10.31
C HIS A 219 4.30 27.17 9.28
N LEU A 220 3.42 26.62 8.41
CA LEU A 220 3.82 25.63 7.42
C LEU A 220 4.12 26.32 6.11
N ARG A 221 5.41 26.57 5.83
CA ARG A 221 5.89 26.97 4.52
C ARG A 221 6.07 25.75 3.62
N ARG A 222 5.61 25.85 2.37
CA ARG A 222 5.86 24.86 1.32
C ARG A 222 7.33 24.67 1.06
#